data_1b2f6a4bf9f3dba0011b8d0ce14e1e19
#
_entry.id   1b2f6a4bf9f3dba0011b8d0ce14e1e19
#
_cell.length_a   1.000
_cell.length_b   1.000
_cell.length_c   1.000
_cell.angle_alpha   90.00
_cell.angle_beta   90.00
_cell.angle_gamma   90.00
#
_symmetry.space_group_name_H-M   'P 1'
#
loop_
_entity.id
_entity.type
_entity.pdbx_description
1 polymer ?
#
loop_
_entity_poly.entity_id
_entity_poly.type
_entity_poly.pdbx_seq_one_letter_code
_entity_poly.pdbx_strand_id
1 'polypeptide(L)'
;AEHQLQALLYACPELSEIAVWSRGGEKNQRLVARYQPKTETLLTAAKTLDVAAEGADIIIAATSAPEPYLEPQHLEAASVYCHIGFHEITHAAIERFSDIVVDTWQEAKDVSGQSLFRYYREGLVGLERISSTLGALLLGTKTIPRASRDHKVMFDAFGLPIFDISFAKIACERAKKLQLGTNVAW
;
A
#
# COMPACT_ATOMS: atom_id res chain seq x y z
N ALA A 1 -4.40 7.52 2.61
CA ALA A 1 -4.41 6.92 3.97
C ALA A 1 -5.81 6.46 4.39
N GLU A 2 -6.85 7.32 4.34
CA GLU A 2 -8.21 6.99 4.83
C GLU A 2 -8.80 5.74 4.15
N HIS A 3 -8.77 5.66 2.82
CA HIS A 3 -9.28 4.50 2.08
C HIS A 3 -8.46 3.22 2.35
N GLN A 4 -7.17 3.35 2.62
CA GLN A 4 -6.32 2.21 3.01
C GLN A 4 -6.72 1.68 4.39
N LEU A 5 -7.00 2.57 5.36
CA LEU A 5 -7.53 2.19 6.66
C LEU A 5 -8.88 1.45 6.53
N GLN A 6 -9.80 1.99 5.73
CA GLN A 6 -11.10 1.34 5.48
C GLN A 6 -10.95 -0.04 4.83
N ALA A 7 -10.03 -0.17 3.86
CA ALA A 7 -9.75 -1.43 3.21
C ALA A 7 -9.16 -2.47 4.17
N LEU A 8 -8.23 -2.07 5.03
CA LEU A 8 -7.67 -2.95 6.07
C LEU A 8 -8.75 -3.43 7.04
N LEU A 9 -9.56 -2.52 7.59
CA LEU A 9 -10.63 -2.87 8.52
C LEU A 9 -11.68 -3.80 7.92
N TYR A 10 -11.88 -3.72 6.60
CA TYR A 10 -12.78 -4.62 5.87
C TYR A 10 -12.15 -5.98 5.54
N ALA A 11 -10.91 -5.97 5.06
CA ALA A 11 -10.25 -7.16 4.54
C ALA A 11 -9.59 -8.02 5.63
N CYS A 12 -9.20 -7.40 6.75
CA CYS A 12 -8.49 -8.04 7.85
C CYS A 12 -9.16 -7.68 9.20
N PRO A 13 -10.39 -8.16 9.43
CA PRO A 13 -11.15 -7.81 10.64
C PRO A 13 -10.51 -8.37 11.94
N GLU A 14 -9.58 -9.32 11.81
CA GLU A 14 -8.82 -9.93 12.92
C GLU A 14 -7.64 -9.08 13.40
N LEU A 15 -7.34 -7.96 12.77
CA LEU A 15 -6.26 -7.07 13.22
C LEU A 15 -6.57 -6.52 14.61
N SER A 16 -5.64 -6.71 15.54
CA SER A 16 -5.76 -6.23 16.92
C SER A 16 -5.54 -4.73 17.05
N GLU A 17 -4.58 -4.20 16.27
CA GLU A 17 -4.18 -2.79 16.31
C GLU A 17 -3.78 -2.27 14.94
N ILE A 18 -4.06 -0.98 14.69
CA ILE A 18 -3.55 -0.22 13.55
C ILE A 18 -2.96 1.09 14.05
N ALA A 19 -1.64 1.24 13.96
CA ALA A 19 -0.95 2.47 14.26
C ALA A 19 -0.93 3.39 13.02
N VAL A 20 -1.36 4.62 13.19
CA VAL A 20 -1.38 5.63 12.11
C VAL A 20 -0.37 6.72 12.40
N TRP A 21 0.52 6.96 11.48
CA TRP A 21 1.50 8.03 11.58
C TRP A 21 1.43 9.00 10.39
N SER A 22 1.70 10.27 10.65
CA SER A 22 1.94 11.29 9.64
C SER A 22 2.88 12.36 10.19
N ARG A 23 3.68 12.97 9.32
CA ARG A 23 4.71 13.96 9.69
C ARG A 23 4.18 15.11 10.57
N GLY A 24 2.97 15.58 10.34
CA GLY A 24 2.37 16.71 11.07
C GLY A 24 1.56 16.32 12.31
N GLY A 25 1.33 15.02 12.58
CA GLY A 25 0.62 14.55 13.79
C GLY A 25 -0.91 14.80 13.82
N GLU A 26 -1.40 15.95 13.38
CA GLU A 26 -2.82 16.31 13.47
C GLU A 26 -3.73 15.44 12.58
N LYS A 27 -3.25 15.05 11.39
CA LYS A 27 -4.06 14.26 10.44
C LYS A 27 -4.30 12.84 10.92
N ASN A 28 -3.30 12.22 11.56
CA ASN A 28 -3.45 10.88 12.12
C ASN A 28 -4.39 10.90 13.33
N GLN A 29 -4.28 11.89 14.23
CA GLN A 29 -5.21 12.06 15.35
C GLN A 29 -6.66 12.20 14.88
N ARG A 30 -6.92 13.06 13.89
CA ARG A 30 -8.27 13.23 13.30
C ARG A 30 -8.78 11.93 12.67
N LEU A 31 -7.92 11.18 11.98
CA LEU A 31 -8.30 9.92 11.36
C LEU A 31 -8.68 8.89 12.41
N VAL A 32 -7.85 8.73 13.43
CA VAL A 32 -8.11 7.81 14.56
C VAL A 32 -9.42 8.20 15.26
N ALA A 33 -9.59 9.46 15.66
CA ALA A 33 -10.81 9.94 16.33
C ALA A 33 -12.09 9.67 15.52
N ARG A 34 -12.00 9.78 14.19
CA ARG A 34 -13.14 9.54 13.28
C ARG A 34 -13.50 8.07 13.13
N TYR A 35 -12.52 7.19 13.17
CA TYR A 35 -12.73 5.77 12.84
C TYR A 35 -12.76 4.85 14.06
N GLN A 36 -12.12 5.19 15.18
CA GLN A 36 -12.16 4.39 16.40
C GLN A 36 -13.59 4.02 16.87
N PRO A 37 -14.59 4.93 16.82
CA PRO A 37 -15.96 4.57 17.22
C PRO A 37 -16.66 3.58 16.27
N LYS A 38 -16.04 3.21 15.16
CA LYS A 38 -16.62 2.36 14.09
C LYS A 38 -15.99 0.99 14.00
N THR A 39 -15.03 0.67 14.86
CA THR A 39 -14.29 -0.59 14.84
C THR A 39 -13.88 -1.00 16.24
N GLU A 40 -13.77 -2.31 16.45
CA GLU A 40 -13.20 -2.90 17.66
C GLU A 40 -11.65 -2.95 17.60
N THR A 41 -11.07 -2.89 16.40
CA THR A 41 -9.61 -2.78 16.21
C THR A 41 -9.10 -1.53 16.91
N LEU A 42 -8.06 -1.67 17.73
CA LEU A 42 -7.43 -0.52 18.37
C LEU A 42 -6.76 0.38 17.32
N LEU A 43 -7.17 1.63 17.24
CA LEU A 43 -6.53 2.62 16.38
C LEU A 43 -5.69 3.57 17.22
N THR A 44 -4.39 3.67 16.94
CA THR A 44 -3.46 4.55 17.65
C THR A 44 -2.88 5.62 16.73
N ALA A 45 -2.78 6.86 17.22
CA ALA A 45 -2.09 7.94 16.53
C ALA A 45 -0.64 7.98 17.02
N ALA A 46 0.26 7.31 16.29
CA ALA A 46 1.66 7.22 16.65
C ALA A 46 2.37 8.59 16.59
N LYS A 47 3.24 8.85 17.55
CA LYS A 47 4.00 10.11 17.65
C LYS A 47 5.17 10.15 16.67
N THR A 48 5.82 9.04 16.43
CA THR A 48 6.95 8.89 15.51
C THR A 48 6.72 7.74 14.55
N LEU A 49 7.52 7.70 13.47
CA LEU A 49 7.54 6.60 12.54
C LEU A 49 7.97 5.30 13.23
N ASP A 50 9.01 5.37 14.06
CA ASP A 50 9.53 4.21 14.79
C ASP A 50 8.43 3.54 15.62
N VAL A 51 7.67 4.34 16.39
CA VAL A 51 6.54 3.84 17.18
C VAL A 51 5.44 3.23 16.31
N ALA A 52 5.20 3.79 15.12
CA ALA A 52 4.20 3.23 14.21
C ALA A 52 4.65 1.92 13.55
N ALA A 53 5.94 1.75 13.34
CA ALA A 53 6.53 0.59 12.67
C ALA A 53 6.89 -0.55 13.64
N GLU A 54 7.05 -0.24 14.94
CA GLU A 54 7.43 -1.21 15.96
C GLU A 54 6.43 -2.37 16.04
N GLY A 55 6.90 -3.57 15.78
CA GLY A 55 6.09 -4.79 15.84
C GLY A 55 5.01 -4.93 14.76
N ALA A 56 4.94 -4.03 13.79
CA ALA A 56 3.94 -4.08 12.73
C ALA A 56 4.16 -5.26 11.77
N ASP A 57 3.19 -6.16 11.63
CA ASP A 57 3.21 -7.26 10.65
C ASP A 57 3.00 -6.75 9.21
N ILE A 58 2.24 -5.68 9.05
CA ILE A 58 1.91 -5.05 7.76
C ILE A 58 2.20 -3.55 7.84
N ILE A 59 2.93 -3.03 6.88
CA ILE A 59 3.17 -1.59 6.74
C ILE A 59 2.59 -1.11 5.40
N ILE A 60 1.79 -0.05 5.45
CA ILE A 60 1.25 0.62 4.25
C ILE A 60 1.75 2.05 4.23
N ALA A 61 2.55 2.41 3.24
CA ALA A 61 2.96 3.77 3.00
C ALA A 61 2.12 4.38 1.86
N ALA A 62 1.46 5.51 2.16
CA ALA A 62 0.57 6.20 1.24
C ALA A 62 0.76 7.71 1.37
N THR A 63 1.97 8.18 1.12
CA THR A 63 2.38 9.58 1.23
C THR A 63 2.89 10.14 -0.11
N SER A 64 3.08 11.43 -0.18
CA SER A 64 3.74 12.11 -1.29
C SER A 64 5.14 12.59 -0.89
N ALA A 65 5.86 11.79 -0.10
CA ALA A 65 7.19 12.14 0.36
C ALA A 65 8.15 12.32 -0.84
N PRO A 66 8.88 13.44 -0.92
CA PRO A 66 9.86 13.66 -1.99
C PRO A 66 11.16 12.88 -1.76
N GLU A 67 11.46 12.53 -0.50
CA GLU A 67 12.65 11.82 -0.08
C GLU A 67 12.26 10.59 0.75
N PRO A 68 13.03 9.48 0.65
CA PRO A 68 12.74 8.25 1.35
C PRO A 68 12.98 8.42 2.86
N TYR A 69 12.11 7.79 3.65
CA TYR A 69 12.15 7.84 5.11
C TYR A 69 12.00 6.47 5.78
N LEU A 70 11.53 5.47 5.02
CA LEU A 70 11.46 4.09 5.51
C LEU A 70 12.80 3.39 5.31
N GLU A 71 13.43 3.09 6.43
CA GLU A 71 14.72 2.45 6.54
C GLU A 71 14.58 0.95 6.92
N PRO A 72 15.62 0.11 6.78
CA PRO A 72 15.56 -1.31 7.11
C PRO A 72 15.02 -1.62 8.50
N GLN A 73 15.36 -0.81 9.52
CA GLN A 73 14.90 -1.02 10.89
C GLN A 73 13.39 -0.90 11.06
N HIS A 74 12.71 -0.07 10.25
CA HIS A 74 11.26 0.05 10.29
C HIS A 74 10.53 -1.20 9.76
N LEU A 75 11.24 -2.08 9.07
CA LEU A 75 10.70 -3.28 8.42
C LEU A 75 11.03 -4.57 9.17
N GLU A 76 11.63 -4.50 10.37
CA GLU A 76 12.12 -5.69 11.07
C GLU A 76 11.03 -6.73 11.32
N ALA A 77 9.89 -6.31 11.88
CA ALA A 77 8.77 -7.19 12.15
C ALA A 77 7.86 -7.43 10.92
N ALA A 78 7.86 -6.50 9.95
CA ALA A 78 6.93 -6.52 8.83
C ALA A 78 7.19 -7.69 7.87
N SER A 79 6.18 -8.49 7.63
CA SER A 79 6.15 -9.51 6.58
C SER A 79 5.60 -8.99 5.26
N VAL A 80 4.79 -7.92 5.28
CA VAL A 80 4.20 -7.28 4.10
C VAL A 80 4.40 -5.77 4.16
N TYR A 81 4.87 -5.21 3.06
CA TYR A 81 4.92 -3.78 2.83
C TYR A 81 4.15 -3.40 1.58
N CYS A 82 3.17 -2.52 1.70
CA CYS A 82 2.41 -1.97 0.58
C CYS A 82 2.87 -0.54 0.28
N HIS A 83 3.54 -0.36 -0.84
CA HIS A 83 4.01 0.91 -1.37
C HIS A 83 2.93 1.51 -2.27
N ILE A 84 2.14 2.44 -1.73
CA ILE A 84 1.04 3.11 -2.45
C ILE A 84 1.41 4.55 -2.80
N GLY A 85 2.38 5.10 -2.09
CA GLY A 85 2.81 6.48 -2.23
C GLY A 85 3.87 6.69 -3.30
N PHE A 86 4.82 7.56 -3.02
CA PHE A 86 5.76 8.03 -4.04
C PHE A 86 7.20 7.59 -3.75
N HIS A 87 7.97 8.40 -3.04
CA HIS A 87 9.37 8.12 -2.75
C HIS A 87 9.57 7.94 -1.24
N GLU A 88 9.13 6.79 -0.72
CA GLU A 88 8.96 6.58 0.71
C GLU A 88 10.00 5.66 1.33
N ILE A 89 10.55 4.72 0.53
CA ILE A 89 11.42 3.65 1.04
C ILE A 89 12.83 3.78 0.45
N THR A 90 13.85 3.56 1.27
CA THR A 90 15.25 3.55 0.84
C THR A 90 15.59 2.29 0.04
N HIS A 91 16.64 2.38 -0.80
CA HIS A 91 17.16 1.21 -1.52
C HIS A 91 17.56 0.08 -0.54
N ALA A 92 18.27 0.42 0.53
CA ALA A 92 18.68 -0.55 1.56
C ALA A 92 17.50 -1.29 2.20
N ALA A 93 16.34 -0.61 2.34
CA ALA A 93 15.12 -1.23 2.83
C ALA A 93 14.46 -2.12 1.78
N ILE A 94 14.49 -1.77 0.49
CA ILE A 94 14.00 -2.63 -0.61
C ILE A 94 14.77 -3.95 -0.68
N GLU A 95 16.06 -3.94 -0.40
CA GLU A 95 16.90 -5.16 -0.37
C GLU A 95 16.49 -6.17 0.70
N ARG A 96 15.65 -5.78 1.67
CA ARG A 96 15.16 -6.68 2.72
C ARG A 96 14.01 -7.59 2.26
N PHE A 97 13.38 -7.30 1.11
CA PHE A 97 12.27 -8.10 0.62
C PHE A 97 12.74 -9.33 -0.15
N SER A 98 12.11 -10.45 0.14
CA SER A 98 12.32 -11.73 -0.56
C SER A 98 11.65 -11.70 -1.92
N ASP A 99 10.44 -11.14 -1.98
CA ASP A 99 9.65 -10.99 -3.19
C ASP A 99 9.15 -9.55 -3.37
N ILE A 100 9.19 -9.08 -4.60
CA ILE A 100 8.60 -7.82 -5.01
C ILE A 100 7.51 -8.11 -6.04
N VAL A 101 6.29 -7.67 -5.72
CA VAL A 101 5.11 -7.75 -6.59
C VAL A 101 4.74 -6.36 -7.04
N VAL A 102 4.45 -6.18 -8.30
CA VAL A 102 3.98 -4.93 -8.87
C VAL A 102 2.59 -5.10 -9.49
N ASP A 103 1.81 -4.05 -9.58
CA ASP A 103 0.58 -4.09 -10.38
C ASP A 103 0.89 -4.09 -11.88
N THR A 104 1.87 -3.30 -12.30
CA THR A 104 2.43 -3.30 -13.66
C THR A 104 3.92 -2.98 -13.63
N TRP A 105 4.66 -3.52 -14.58
CA TRP A 105 6.07 -3.18 -14.79
C TRP A 105 6.26 -2.28 -16.01
N GLN A 106 5.67 -2.68 -17.14
CA GLN A 106 5.96 -2.06 -18.43
C GLN A 106 5.53 -0.59 -18.50
N GLU A 107 4.39 -0.26 -17.92
CA GLU A 107 3.84 1.08 -17.91
C GLU A 107 4.53 2.00 -16.89
N ALA A 108 5.10 1.41 -15.83
CA ALA A 108 5.64 2.15 -14.69
C ALA A 108 7.14 2.39 -14.74
N LYS A 109 7.93 1.43 -15.23
CA LYS A 109 9.41 1.38 -15.10
C LYS A 109 10.12 2.65 -15.58
N ASP A 110 9.63 3.28 -16.64
CA ASP A 110 10.27 4.44 -17.26
C ASP A 110 9.75 5.79 -16.76
N VAL A 111 8.54 5.82 -16.19
CA VAL A 111 7.82 7.07 -15.88
C VAL A 111 7.47 7.25 -14.40
N SER A 112 7.35 6.18 -13.62
CA SER A 112 6.96 6.28 -12.22
C SER A 112 8.00 7.03 -11.38
N GLY A 113 7.53 7.89 -10.48
CA GLY A 113 8.36 8.55 -9.48
C GLY A 113 8.52 7.75 -8.18
N GLN A 114 7.95 6.55 -8.09
CA GLN A 114 8.03 5.70 -6.91
C GLN A 114 9.44 5.15 -6.71
N SER A 115 9.80 4.87 -5.45
CA SER A 115 11.15 4.44 -5.05
C SER A 115 11.69 3.28 -5.87
N LEU A 116 10.90 2.21 -6.04
CA LEU A 116 11.29 1.01 -6.77
C LEU A 116 11.75 1.33 -8.21
N PHE A 117 10.94 2.11 -8.93
CA PHE A 117 11.22 2.44 -10.33
C PHE A 117 12.33 3.49 -10.48
N ARG A 118 12.51 4.38 -9.49
CA ARG A 118 13.68 5.28 -9.45
C ARG A 118 14.96 4.47 -9.33
N TYR A 119 15.07 3.58 -8.35
CA TYR A 119 16.24 2.74 -8.14
C TYR A 119 16.52 1.78 -9.31
N TYR A 120 15.45 1.31 -9.98
CA TYR A 120 15.62 0.57 -11.23
C TYR A 120 16.33 1.42 -12.31
N ARG A 121 15.89 2.65 -12.55
CA ARG A 121 16.51 3.54 -13.54
C ARG A 121 17.92 3.98 -13.17
N GLU A 122 18.24 3.98 -11.89
CA GLU A 122 19.58 4.23 -11.36
C GLU A 122 20.49 2.99 -11.41
N GLY A 123 19.96 1.84 -11.82
CA GLY A 123 20.69 0.56 -11.90
C GLY A 123 20.95 -0.10 -10.55
N LEU A 124 20.25 0.33 -9.51
CA LEU A 124 20.38 -0.22 -8.15
C LEU A 124 19.48 -1.42 -7.91
N VAL A 125 18.34 -1.51 -8.62
CA VAL A 125 17.40 -2.65 -8.55
C VAL A 125 17.26 -3.24 -9.94
N GLY A 126 17.53 -4.53 -10.10
CA GLY A 126 17.37 -5.24 -11.37
C GLY A 126 15.97 -5.82 -11.57
N LEU A 127 15.64 -6.12 -12.82
CA LEU A 127 14.35 -6.73 -13.19
C LEU A 127 14.14 -8.11 -12.53
N GLU A 128 15.21 -8.84 -12.27
CA GLU A 128 15.20 -10.15 -11.62
C GLU A 128 14.66 -10.10 -10.18
N ARG A 129 14.60 -8.90 -9.60
CA ARG A 129 13.99 -8.68 -8.26
C ARG A 129 12.46 -8.70 -8.29
N ILE A 130 11.86 -8.57 -9.47
CA ILE A 130 10.40 -8.57 -9.63
C ILE A 130 9.90 -9.99 -9.75
N SER A 131 9.31 -10.49 -8.67
CA SER A 131 8.85 -11.89 -8.58
C SER A 131 7.57 -12.14 -9.36
N SER A 132 6.64 -11.18 -9.36
CA SER A 132 5.34 -11.35 -10.01
C SER A 132 4.64 -10.00 -10.25
N THR A 133 3.57 -10.06 -11.04
CA THR A 133 2.56 -9.00 -11.08
C THR A 133 1.33 -9.40 -10.27
N LEU A 134 0.58 -8.41 -9.77
CA LEU A 134 -0.69 -8.64 -9.07
C LEU A 134 -1.66 -9.46 -9.93
N GLY A 135 -1.75 -9.16 -11.23
CA GLY A 135 -2.60 -9.90 -12.18
C GLY A 135 -2.24 -11.37 -12.26
N ALA A 136 -0.93 -11.70 -12.30
CA ALA A 136 -0.48 -13.09 -12.35
C ALA A 136 -0.83 -13.88 -11.08
N LEU A 137 -0.76 -13.22 -9.91
CA LEU A 137 -1.17 -13.80 -8.62
C LEU A 137 -2.68 -14.05 -8.58
N LEU A 138 -3.49 -13.06 -8.99
CA LEU A 138 -4.95 -13.19 -9.01
C LEU A 138 -5.45 -14.27 -9.96
N LEU A 139 -4.76 -14.46 -11.10
CA LEU A 139 -5.07 -15.53 -12.06
C LEU A 139 -4.50 -16.90 -11.65
N GLY A 140 -3.73 -16.97 -10.56
CA GLY A 140 -3.11 -18.20 -10.10
C GLY A 140 -1.99 -18.73 -11.02
N THR A 141 -1.50 -17.93 -11.97
CA THR A 141 -0.39 -18.30 -12.87
C THR A 141 0.97 -18.16 -12.19
N LYS A 142 1.03 -17.44 -11.10
CA LYS A 142 2.17 -17.32 -10.18
C LYS A 142 1.69 -17.42 -8.74
N THR A 143 2.59 -17.86 -7.85
CA THR A 143 2.35 -17.92 -6.40
C THR A 143 3.55 -17.34 -5.68
N ILE A 144 3.33 -16.67 -4.57
CA ILE A 144 4.37 -16.26 -3.62
C ILE A 144 4.34 -17.26 -2.46
N PRO A 145 5.43 -18.01 -2.22
CA PRO A 145 5.45 -18.96 -1.13
C PRO A 145 5.45 -18.22 0.21
N ARG A 146 4.58 -18.63 1.12
CA ARG A 146 4.64 -18.19 2.52
C ARG A 146 5.57 -19.12 3.30
N ALA A 147 6.88 -18.91 3.16
CA ALA A 147 7.86 -19.85 3.72
C ALA A 147 8.11 -19.66 5.23
N SER A 148 8.10 -18.43 5.75
CA SER A 148 8.35 -18.12 7.16
C SER A 148 7.98 -16.67 7.49
N ARG A 149 8.08 -16.26 8.77
CA ARG A 149 7.96 -14.84 9.17
C ARG A 149 9.06 -13.97 8.57
N ASP A 150 10.22 -14.56 8.25
CA ASP A 150 11.35 -13.85 7.66
C ASP A 150 11.16 -13.62 6.14
N HIS A 151 10.15 -14.27 5.53
CA HIS A 151 9.81 -14.09 4.13
C HIS A 151 9.00 -12.79 3.95
N LYS A 152 9.69 -11.75 3.52
CA LYS A 152 9.14 -10.40 3.37
C LYS A 152 8.70 -10.14 1.93
N VAL A 153 7.49 -9.61 1.78
CA VAL A 153 6.90 -9.28 0.48
C VAL A 153 6.64 -7.77 0.38
N MET A 154 7.14 -7.16 -0.68
CA MET A 154 6.79 -5.81 -1.06
C MET A 154 5.75 -5.84 -2.19
N PHE A 155 4.67 -5.10 -2.03
CA PHE A 155 3.75 -4.78 -3.11
C PHE A 155 3.89 -3.32 -3.50
N ASP A 156 4.24 -3.04 -4.75
CA ASP A 156 4.35 -1.68 -5.29
C ASP A 156 3.18 -1.40 -6.24
N ALA A 157 2.37 -0.42 -5.90
CA ALA A 157 1.18 -0.05 -6.64
C ALA A 157 1.40 1.26 -7.42
N PHE A 158 1.71 1.16 -8.70
CA PHE A 158 1.76 2.30 -9.62
C PHE A 158 0.38 2.93 -9.84
N GLY A 159 -0.65 2.07 -9.89
CA GLY A 159 -2.02 2.44 -10.23
C GLY A 159 -2.30 2.32 -11.73
N LEU A 160 -3.36 1.60 -12.05
CA LEU A 160 -3.76 1.34 -13.43
C LEU A 160 -5.14 1.94 -13.72
N PRO A 161 -5.36 2.60 -14.87
CA PRO A 161 -6.66 3.14 -15.28
C PRO A 161 -7.80 2.12 -15.26
N ILE A 162 -7.47 0.83 -15.41
CA ILE A 162 -8.46 -0.26 -15.34
C ILE A 162 -9.15 -0.32 -13.97
N PHE A 163 -8.44 0.05 -12.88
CA PHE A 163 -9.04 0.10 -11.55
C PHE A 163 -10.08 1.21 -11.47
N ASP A 164 -9.77 2.41 -11.98
CA ASP A 164 -10.69 3.56 -11.98
C ASP A 164 -11.93 3.26 -12.80
N ILE A 165 -11.77 2.68 -14.00
CA ILE A 165 -12.89 2.30 -14.87
C ILE A 165 -13.76 1.22 -14.21
N SER A 166 -13.14 0.24 -13.55
CA SER A 166 -13.86 -0.82 -12.84
C SER A 166 -14.71 -0.25 -11.69
N PHE A 167 -14.12 0.63 -10.88
CA PHE A 167 -14.84 1.32 -9.82
C PHE A 167 -15.93 2.23 -10.34
N ALA A 168 -15.68 2.99 -11.41
CA ALA A 168 -16.66 3.84 -12.06
C ALA A 168 -17.86 3.03 -12.55
N LYS A 169 -17.63 1.87 -13.18
CA LYS A 169 -18.70 0.96 -13.60
C LYS A 169 -19.56 0.52 -12.42
N ILE A 170 -18.95 0.02 -11.35
CA ILE A 170 -19.66 -0.42 -10.14
C ILE A 170 -20.45 0.73 -9.52
N ALA A 171 -19.85 1.93 -9.43
CA ALA A 171 -20.50 3.12 -8.89
C ALA A 171 -21.72 3.52 -9.72
N CYS A 172 -21.60 3.54 -11.05
CA CYS A 172 -22.72 3.85 -11.97
C CYS A 172 -23.84 2.82 -11.86
N GLU A 173 -23.54 1.53 -11.82
CA GLU A 173 -24.54 0.47 -11.66
C GLU A 173 -25.27 0.60 -10.32
N ARG A 174 -24.54 0.90 -9.25
CA ARG A 174 -25.12 1.08 -7.91
C ARG A 174 -25.95 2.35 -7.83
N ALA A 175 -25.50 3.46 -8.42
CA ALA A 175 -26.26 4.72 -8.48
C ALA A 175 -27.58 4.53 -9.22
N LYS A 176 -27.57 3.83 -10.38
CA LYS A 176 -28.80 3.50 -11.12
C LYS A 176 -29.80 2.69 -10.27
N LYS A 177 -29.32 1.65 -9.56
CA LYS A 177 -30.17 0.85 -8.66
C LYS A 177 -30.79 1.66 -7.51
N LEU A 178 -30.02 2.62 -6.98
CA LEU A 178 -30.43 3.47 -5.86
C LEU A 178 -31.14 4.76 -6.33
N GLN A 179 -31.33 4.96 -7.63
CA GLN A 179 -31.89 6.17 -8.23
C GLN A 179 -31.15 7.46 -7.83
N LEU A 180 -29.83 7.39 -7.71
CA LEU A 180 -28.97 8.52 -7.37
C LEU A 180 -28.36 9.15 -8.64
N GLY A 181 -28.16 10.46 -8.59
CA GLY A 181 -27.54 11.23 -9.67
C GLY A 181 -28.54 11.72 -10.72
N THR A 182 -28.02 12.37 -11.75
CA THR A 182 -28.82 12.94 -12.87
C THR A 182 -28.30 12.37 -14.18
N ASN A 183 -29.22 11.94 -15.05
CA ASN A 183 -28.85 11.53 -16.39
C ASN A 183 -28.62 12.82 -17.24
N VAL A 184 -27.40 12.91 -17.79
CA VAL A 184 -27.02 13.97 -18.71
C VAL A 184 -27.06 13.40 -20.13
N ALA A 185 -27.81 14.02 -21.02
CA ALA A 185 -27.76 13.69 -22.46
C ALA A 185 -26.46 14.27 -23.05
N TRP A 186 -25.78 13.48 -23.85
CA TRP A 186 -24.57 13.87 -24.59
C TRP A 186 -24.96 14.36 -25.97
#